data_e7024021edf43f8ca3a61bf4449348b5
#
_entry.id   e7024021edf43f8ca3a61bf4449348b5
#
_cell.length_a   1.000
_cell.length_b   1.000
_cell.length_c   1.000
_cell.angle_alpha   90.00
_cell.angle_beta   90.00
_cell.angle_gamma   90.00
#
_symmetry.space_group_name_H-M   'P 1'
#
loop_
_entity.id
_entity.type
_entity.pdbx_description
1 polymer ?
#
loop_
_entity_poly.entity_id
_entity_poly.type
_entity_poly.pdbx_seq_one_letter_code
_entity_poly.pdbx_strand_id
1 'polypeptide(L)'
;MQQKQGLTLNRRGFLILAGGALAMSAMPWKAAWAAGDDDPTAIFNAIRKANGLPLMATDSKLEQAALYQARRMAGYGKIGHSVGWGGNGFVARLRQAGIRGGPAAENVASGQRSTQAVFDAWMKSAGHRKNMLDPTFEHYGLAWATPENKPTYIYWAMMLGL
;
A
#
# COMPACT_ATOMS: atom_id res chain seq x y z
N MET A 1 -77.39 16.60 11.90
CA MET A 1 -76.60 16.06 13.03
C MET A 1 -75.30 15.53 12.51
N GLN A 2 -74.24 16.33 12.60
CA GLN A 2 -72.89 15.92 12.25
C GLN A 2 -72.01 15.97 13.47
N GLN A 3 -71.52 14.83 13.88
CA GLN A 3 -70.54 14.71 14.96
C GLN A 3 -69.16 15.11 14.47
N LYS A 4 -68.56 16.09 15.10
CA LYS A 4 -67.16 16.45 14.95
C LYS A 4 -66.31 15.48 15.77
N GLN A 5 -65.50 14.63 15.12
CA GLN A 5 -64.50 13.85 15.80
C GLN A 5 -63.22 14.72 15.91
N GLY A 6 -62.85 15.01 17.15
CA GLY A 6 -61.65 15.73 17.50
C GLY A 6 -60.42 14.85 17.33
N LEU A 7 -59.45 15.36 16.62
CA LEU A 7 -58.11 14.75 16.49
C LEU A 7 -57.30 15.13 17.72
N THR A 8 -57.04 14.18 18.61
CA THR A 8 -56.07 14.35 19.70
C THR A 8 -54.65 14.09 19.14
N LEU A 9 -53.84 15.18 19.08
CA LEU A 9 -52.42 15.06 18.83
C LEU A 9 -51.73 14.42 20.02
N ASN A 10 -51.24 13.21 19.88
CA ASN A 10 -50.43 12.55 20.88
C ASN A 10 -48.95 12.93 20.63
N ARG A 11 -48.45 13.80 21.50
CA ARG A 11 -47.00 14.18 21.55
C ARG A 11 -46.25 13.00 22.20
N ARG A 12 -45.58 12.18 21.42
CA ARG A 12 -44.41 11.37 21.81
C ARG A 12 -44.04 10.44 20.65
N GLY A 13 -43.46 11.00 19.61
CA GLY A 13 -42.72 10.23 18.60
C GLY A 13 -41.31 10.76 18.56
N PHE A 14 -40.46 10.27 19.46
CA PHE A 14 -39.01 10.48 19.36
C PHE A 14 -38.49 9.63 18.20
N LEU A 15 -38.26 10.23 17.05
CA LEU A 15 -37.50 9.63 15.98
C LEU A 15 -36.04 9.56 16.40
N ILE A 16 -35.62 8.41 16.88
CA ILE A 16 -34.19 8.08 17.01
C ILE A 16 -33.68 7.85 15.60
N LEU A 17 -33.07 8.87 15.02
CA LEU A 17 -32.17 8.69 13.88
C LEU A 17 -30.96 7.91 14.39
N ALA A 18 -30.99 6.60 14.22
CA ALA A 18 -29.81 5.77 14.36
C ALA A 18 -28.80 6.22 13.30
N GLY A 19 -27.86 7.07 13.70
CA GLY A 19 -26.68 7.39 12.95
C GLY A 19 -25.90 6.10 12.71
N GLY A 20 -26.03 5.54 11.52
CA GLY A 20 -25.18 4.46 11.07
C GLY A 20 -23.74 4.97 11.01
N ALA A 21 -22.97 4.73 12.05
CA ALA A 21 -21.53 4.79 11.98
C ALA A 21 -21.13 3.74 10.94
N LEU A 22 -20.77 4.18 9.73
CA LEU A 22 -20.01 3.37 8.80
C LEU A 22 -18.71 3.01 9.51
N ALA A 23 -18.73 1.85 10.17
CA ALA A 23 -17.51 1.19 10.59
C ALA A 23 -16.73 0.92 9.30
N MET A 24 -15.79 1.78 8.96
CA MET A 24 -14.69 1.43 8.07
C MET A 24 -13.97 0.28 8.77
N SER A 25 -14.43 -0.95 8.48
CA SER A 25 -13.67 -2.14 8.82
C SER A 25 -12.33 -1.97 8.13
N ALA A 26 -11.30 -1.67 8.91
CA ALA A 26 -9.93 -1.79 8.48
C ALA A 26 -9.76 -3.24 8.05
N MET A 27 -9.92 -3.53 6.76
CA MET A 27 -9.55 -4.84 6.23
C MET A 27 -8.08 -5.05 6.62
N PRO A 28 -7.77 -6.15 7.30
CA PRO A 28 -6.37 -6.42 7.62
C PRO A 28 -5.62 -6.46 6.29
N TRP A 29 -4.67 -5.56 6.13
CA TRP A 29 -3.83 -5.41 4.93
C TRP A 29 -3.17 -6.71 4.46
N LYS A 30 -3.02 -7.69 5.37
CA LYS A 30 -2.62 -9.08 5.03
C LYS A 30 -3.59 -9.83 4.10
N ALA A 31 -4.83 -9.39 3.94
CA ALA A 31 -5.78 -10.04 3.02
C ALA A 31 -5.58 -9.65 1.54
N ALA A 32 -4.78 -8.64 1.23
CA ALA A 32 -4.49 -8.24 -0.14
C ALA A 32 -3.50 -9.17 -0.88
N TRP A 33 -2.85 -10.09 -0.18
CA TRP A 33 -1.90 -11.06 -0.75
C TRP A 33 -2.58 -12.31 -1.35
N ALA A 34 -3.90 -12.43 -1.29
CA ALA A 34 -4.65 -13.62 -1.71
C ALA A 34 -4.73 -13.85 -3.24
N ALA A 35 -3.96 -13.17 -4.05
CA ALA A 35 -4.02 -13.30 -5.50
C ALA A 35 -2.83 -14.05 -6.13
N GLY A 36 -2.05 -14.79 -5.36
CA GLY A 36 -0.97 -15.64 -5.87
C GLY A 36 -0.13 -16.17 -4.71
N ASP A 37 0.12 -17.43 -4.70
CA ASP A 37 0.78 -18.22 -3.64
C ASP A 37 2.24 -17.85 -3.32
N ASP A 38 2.72 -16.70 -3.77
CA ASP A 38 4.13 -16.32 -3.65
C ASP A 38 4.34 -15.44 -2.43
N ASP A 39 4.93 -16.00 -1.38
CA ASP A 39 5.43 -15.22 -0.24
C ASP A 39 6.56 -14.27 -0.68
N PRO A 40 6.33 -12.93 -0.66
CA PRO A 40 7.33 -11.96 -1.09
C PRO A 40 8.63 -12.05 -0.32
N THR A 41 8.56 -12.41 0.98
CA THR A 41 9.73 -12.54 1.83
C THR A 41 10.57 -13.73 1.42
N ALA A 42 9.91 -14.85 1.12
CA ALA A 42 10.62 -16.04 0.64
C ALA A 42 11.32 -15.77 -0.70
N ILE A 43 10.63 -15.13 -1.66
CA ILE A 43 11.21 -14.80 -2.97
C ILE A 43 12.38 -13.83 -2.82
N PHE A 44 12.20 -12.73 -2.09
CA PHE A 44 13.25 -11.73 -1.93
C PHE A 44 14.48 -12.31 -1.22
N ASN A 45 14.25 -13.08 -0.17
CA ASN A 45 15.33 -13.71 0.58
C ASN A 45 16.04 -14.82 -0.22
N ALA A 46 15.36 -15.51 -1.11
CA ALA A 46 16.01 -16.43 -2.05
C ALA A 46 16.98 -15.67 -2.99
N ILE A 47 16.57 -14.50 -3.50
CA ILE A 47 17.43 -13.62 -4.32
C ILE A 47 18.64 -13.15 -3.51
N ARG A 48 18.45 -12.67 -2.29
CA ARG A 48 19.52 -12.20 -1.40
C ARG A 48 20.52 -13.32 -1.09
N LYS A 49 20.00 -14.48 -0.70
CA LYS A 49 20.81 -15.68 -0.41
C LYS A 49 21.64 -16.12 -1.61
N ALA A 50 21.04 -16.15 -2.82
CA ALA A 50 21.75 -16.51 -4.05
C ALA A 50 22.89 -15.53 -4.40
N ASN A 51 22.88 -14.33 -3.83
CA ASN A 51 23.92 -13.30 -3.99
C ASN A 51 24.82 -13.18 -2.74
N GLY A 52 24.79 -14.13 -1.79
CA GLY A 52 25.64 -14.15 -0.60
C GLY A 52 25.33 -13.06 0.41
N LEU A 53 24.12 -12.50 0.42
CA LEU A 53 23.72 -11.37 1.26
C LEU A 53 22.87 -11.84 2.47
N PRO A 54 22.88 -11.08 3.58
CA PRO A 54 21.98 -11.31 4.70
C PRO A 54 20.51 -11.26 4.28
N LEU A 55 19.68 -12.05 4.98
CA LEU A 55 18.24 -12.04 4.77
C LEU A 55 17.66 -10.72 5.29
N MET A 56 16.55 -10.29 4.70
CA MET A 56 15.81 -9.09 5.11
C MET A 56 14.50 -9.48 5.80
N ALA A 57 14.10 -8.65 6.75
CA ALA A 57 12.80 -8.71 7.39
C ALA A 57 11.86 -7.64 6.83
N THR A 58 10.55 -7.87 6.95
CA THR A 58 9.56 -6.83 6.64
C THR A 58 9.49 -5.79 7.77
N ASP A 59 9.27 -4.53 7.41
CA ASP A 59 9.00 -3.44 8.34
C ASP A 59 7.69 -2.74 7.98
N SER A 60 6.79 -2.61 8.95
CA SER A 60 5.46 -2.06 8.73
C SER A 60 5.44 -0.58 8.32
N LYS A 61 6.44 0.20 8.72
CA LYS A 61 6.56 1.61 8.33
C LYS A 61 7.05 1.72 6.88
N LEU A 62 7.98 0.86 6.47
CA LEU A 62 8.41 0.76 5.07
C LEU A 62 7.25 0.27 4.17
N GLU A 63 6.46 -0.70 4.64
CA GLU A 63 5.24 -1.15 3.93
C GLU A 63 4.21 -0.01 3.78
N GLN A 64 3.99 0.77 4.83
CA GLN A 64 3.08 1.92 4.78
C GLN A 64 3.56 2.98 3.77
N ALA A 65 4.85 3.29 3.75
CA ALA A 65 5.43 4.22 2.78
C ALA A 65 5.33 3.68 1.34
N ALA A 66 5.55 2.38 1.14
CA ALA A 66 5.38 1.70 -0.14
C ALA A 66 3.92 1.73 -0.60
N LEU A 67 2.97 1.41 0.28
CA LEU A 67 1.54 1.44 -0.04
C LEU A 67 1.07 2.84 -0.43
N TYR A 68 1.53 3.87 0.27
CA TYR A 68 1.22 5.25 -0.08
C TYR A 68 1.70 5.56 -1.51
N GLN A 69 2.92 5.17 -1.88
CA GLN A 69 3.44 5.39 -3.24
C GLN A 69 2.69 4.58 -4.29
N ALA A 70 2.42 3.31 -4.04
CA ALA A 70 1.66 2.47 -4.97
C ALA A 70 0.27 3.06 -5.26
N ARG A 71 -0.45 3.52 -4.23
CA ARG A 71 -1.75 4.18 -4.36
C ARG A 71 -1.66 5.49 -5.14
N ARG A 72 -0.62 6.29 -4.92
CA ARG A 72 -0.42 7.52 -5.70
C ARG A 72 -0.21 7.22 -7.17
N MET A 73 0.66 6.28 -7.50
CA MET A 73 0.89 5.86 -8.88
C MET A 73 -0.40 5.35 -9.53
N ALA A 74 -1.17 4.53 -8.84
CA ALA A 74 -2.45 4.01 -9.32
C ALA A 74 -3.47 5.14 -9.55
N GLY A 75 -3.61 6.07 -8.60
CA GLY A 75 -4.56 7.18 -8.70
C GLY A 75 -4.25 8.17 -9.81
N TYR A 76 -2.96 8.39 -10.12
CA TYR A 76 -2.55 9.27 -11.22
C TYR A 76 -2.31 8.53 -12.54
N GLY A 77 -2.37 7.20 -12.56
CA GLY A 77 -2.10 6.39 -13.73
C GLY A 77 -0.66 6.51 -14.25
N LYS A 78 0.31 6.89 -13.40
CA LYS A 78 1.70 7.16 -13.76
C LYS A 78 2.67 6.46 -12.81
N ILE A 79 3.75 5.91 -13.36
CA ILE A 79 4.87 5.39 -12.58
C ILE A 79 5.89 6.49 -12.30
N GLY A 80 6.49 6.49 -11.13
CA GLY A 80 7.59 7.41 -10.77
C GLY A 80 7.79 7.53 -9.27
N HIS A 81 8.94 8.08 -8.88
CA HIS A 81 9.31 8.33 -7.47
C HIS A 81 8.60 9.55 -6.87
N SER A 82 8.10 10.46 -7.72
CA SER A 82 7.36 11.66 -7.33
C SER A 82 6.20 11.83 -8.29
N VAL A 83 5.01 11.38 -7.90
CA VAL A 83 3.81 11.42 -8.72
C VAL A 83 2.78 12.34 -8.10
N GLY A 84 2.16 13.22 -8.91
CA GLY A 84 1.13 14.15 -8.50
C GLY A 84 1.66 15.39 -7.77
N TRP A 85 0.74 16.30 -7.42
CA TRP A 85 1.05 17.55 -6.74
C TRP A 85 1.26 17.34 -5.23
N GLY A 86 1.98 18.25 -4.57
CA GLY A 86 2.03 18.31 -3.11
C GLY A 86 3.30 17.77 -2.46
N GLY A 87 4.46 17.77 -3.14
CA GLY A 87 5.77 17.66 -2.49
C GLY A 87 6.05 16.34 -1.73
N ASN A 88 5.31 15.29 -2.00
CA ASN A 88 5.47 13.98 -1.35
C ASN A 88 6.54 13.13 -2.04
N GLY A 89 7.75 13.68 -2.15
CA GLY A 89 8.91 12.91 -2.58
C GLY A 89 9.23 11.76 -1.62
N PHE A 90 10.13 10.89 -2.04
CA PHE A 90 10.53 9.69 -1.30
C PHE A 90 10.81 9.95 0.19
N VAL A 91 11.65 10.95 0.52
CA VAL A 91 11.98 11.30 1.90
C VAL A 91 10.77 11.76 2.71
N ALA A 92 9.84 12.50 2.10
CA ALA A 92 8.64 12.94 2.79
C ALA A 92 7.74 11.75 3.16
N ARG A 93 7.62 10.76 2.30
CA ARG A 93 6.87 9.53 2.58
C ARG A 93 7.47 8.72 3.71
N LEU A 94 8.80 8.58 3.76
CA LEU A 94 9.49 7.93 4.87
C LEU A 94 9.21 8.64 6.19
N ARG A 95 9.30 9.98 6.22
CA ARG A 95 9.00 10.78 7.42
C ARG A 95 7.54 10.63 7.87
N GLN A 96 6.57 10.59 6.94
CA GLN A 96 5.16 10.36 7.25
C GLN A 96 4.93 8.97 7.86
N ALA A 97 5.68 7.97 7.41
CA ALA A 97 5.66 6.62 7.99
C ALA A 97 6.45 6.52 9.32
N GLY A 98 7.02 7.63 9.81
CA GLY A 98 7.77 7.67 11.07
C GLY A 98 9.23 7.25 10.96
N ILE A 99 9.78 7.17 9.75
CA ILE A 99 11.19 6.86 9.48
C ILE A 99 11.96 8.21 9.37
N ARG A 100 12.88 8.46 10.29
CA ARG A 100 13.50 9.80 10.45
C ARG A 100 14.99 9.87 10.06
N GLY A 101 15.59 8.77 9.64
CA GLY A 101 17.01 8.72 9.28
C GLY A 101 17.43 7.36 8.77
N GLY A 102 18.73 7.23 8.47
CA GLY A 102 19.34 6.03 7.92
C GLY A 102 19.30 5.98 6.39
N PRO A 103 20.11 5.09 5.79
CA PRO A 103 20.07 4.82 4.37
C PRO A 103 18.73 4.19 3.99
N ALA A 104 18.18 4.60 2.85
CA ALA A 104 16.95 4.05 2.32
C ALA A 104 16.93 4.14 0.79
N ALA A 105 16.18 3.24 0.15
CA ALA A 105 15.99 3.23 -1.29
C ALA A 105 14.54 2.88 -1.66
N GLU A 106 14.17 3.20 -2.89
CA GLU A 106 12.85 2.89 -3.43
C GLU A 106 12.99 2.23 -4.81
N ASN A 107 12.27 1.15 -5.01
CA ASN A 107 12.01 0.56 -6.31
C ASN A 107 10.52 0.72 -6.65
N VAL A 108 10.22 1.16 -7.87
CA VAL A 108 8.86 1.22 -8.39
C VAL A 108 8.73 0.46 -9.69
N ALA A 109 7.57 -0.11 -9.94
CA ALA A 109 7.27 -0.83 -11.18
C ALA A 109 5.76 -0.75 -11.49
N SER A 110 5.39 -1.14 -12.73
CA SER A 110 3.97 -1.25 -13.09
C SER A 110 3.76 -2.30 -14.19
N GLY A 111 2.60 -2.95 -14.14
CA GLY A 111 2.18 -3.92 -15.14
C GLY A 111 2.53 -5.38 -14.84
N GLN A 112 3.43 -5.66 -13.91
CA GLN A 112 3.72 -7.02 -13.46
C GLN A 112 2.52 -7.59 -12.69
N ARG A 113 2.18 -8.85 -12.93
CA ARG A 113 0.97 -9.48 -12.39
C ARG A 113 1.22 -10.37 -11.16
N SER A 114 2.47 -10.55 -10.77
CA SER A 114 2.87 -11.34 -9.60
C SER A 114 4.08 -10.75 -8.92
N THR A 115 4.29 -11.14 -7.66
CA THR A 115 5.47 -10.77 -6.87
C THR A 115 6.76 -11.26 -7.53
N GLN A 116 6.78 -12.50 -8.00
CA GLN A 116 7.93 -13.03 -8.72
C GLN A 116 8.26 -12.18 -9.95
N ALA A 117 7.26 -11.84 -10.77
CA ALA A 117 7.47 -11.06 -11.99
C ALA A 117 8.02 -9.66 -11.71
N VAL A 118 7.62 -8.99 -10.63
CA VAL A 118 8.14 -7.67 -10.29
C VAL A 118 9.57 -7.75 -9.77
N PHE A 119 9.91 -8.74 -8.93
CA PHE A 119 11.29 -8.94 -8.49
C PHE A 119 12.22 -9.28 -9.65
N ASP A 120 11.79 -10.15 -10.58
CA ASP A 120 12.55 -10.46 -11.79
C ASP A 120 12.79 -9.21 -12.65
N ALA A 121 11.79 -8.35 -12.80
CA ALA A 121 11.91 -7.10 -13.54
C ALA A 121 12.92 -6.15 -12.86
N TRP A 122 12.87 -6.01 -11.54
CA TRP A 122 13.83 -5.19 -10.79
C TRP A 122 15.24 -5.76 -10.85
N MET A 123 15.41 -7.08 -10.78
CA MET A 123 16.74 -7.72 -10.92
C MET A 123 17.35 -7.54 -12.32
N LYS A 124 16.56 -7.38 -13.37
CA LYS A 124 17.02 -7.06 -14.72
C LYS A 124 17.43 -5.59 -14.90
N SER A 125 17.00 -4.69 -14.03
CA SER A 125 17.32 -3.25 -14.07
C SER A 125 18.51 -2.94 -13.16
N ALA A 126 19.57 -2.38 -13.70
CA ALA A 126 20.81 -2.13 -12.93
C ALA A 126 20.59 -1.28 -11.67
N GLY A 127 19.78 -0.21 -11.77
CA GLY A 127 19.48 0.67 -10.63
C GLY A 127 18.64 -0.02 -9.56
N HIS A 128 17.57 -0.71 -9.97
CA HIS A 128 16.71 -1.44 -9.03
C HIS A 128 17.45 -2.61 -8.38
N ARG A 129 18.23 -3.37 -9.17
CA ARG A 129 19.06 -4.47 -8.68
C ARG A 129 20.08 -3.99 -7.64
N LYS A 130 20.72 -2.83 -7.86
CA LYS A 130 21.64 -2.22 -6.88
C LYS A 130 20.94 -2.03 -5.54
N ASN A 131 19.72 -1.49 -5.53
CA ASN A 131 18.96 -1.32 -4.30
C ASN A 131 18.62 -2.66 -3.62
N MET A 132 18.18 -3.66 -4.39
CA MET A 132 17.82 -4.98 -3.86
C MET A 132 19.00 -5.74 -3.27
N LEU A 133 20.20 -5.51 -3.79
CA LEU A 133 21.43 -6.20 -3.39
C LEU A 133 22.33 -5.35 -2.50
N ASP A 134 21.89 -4.18 -2.04
CA ASP A 134 22.65 -3.36 -1.12
C ASP A 134 22.78 -4.07 0.26
N PRO A 135 24.01 -4.34 0.74
CA PRO A 135 24.21 -5.03 2.00
C PRO A 135 23.87 -4.19 3.24
N THR A 136 23.70 -2.86 3.07
CA THR A 136 23.41 -1.94 4.18
C THR A 136 21.95 -1.97 4.61
N PHE A 137 21.05 -2.52 3.79
CA PHE A 137 19.64 -2.63 4.14
C PHE A 137 19.34 -3.92 4.89
N GLU A 138 18.57 -3.81 5.97
CA GLU A 138 18.14 -4.93 6.82
C GLU A 138 16.63 -5.19 6.71
N HIS A 139 15.87 -4.16 6.34
CA HIS A 139 14.41 -4.22 6.27
C HIS A 139 13.87 -3.76 4.93
N TYR A 140 12.70 -4.28 4.58
CA TYR A 140 11.98 -3.83 3.40
C TYR A 140 10.47 -3.75 3.66
N GLY A 141 9.79 -2.98 2.82
CA GLY A 141 8.33 -2.97 2.73
C GLY A 141 7.93 -3.02 1.26
N LEU A 142 7.06 -3.95 0.90
CA LEU A 142 6.51 -4.11 -0.45
C LEU A 142 5.01 -3.87 -0.42
N ALA A 143 4.51 -3.09 -1.38
CA ALA A 143 3.08 -2.88 -1.55
C ALA A 143 2.73 -2.69 -3.02
N TRP A 144 1.45 -2.86 -3.33
CA TRP A 144 0.90 -2.63 -4.64
C TRP A 144 -0.49 -1.98 -4.57
N ALA A 145 -0.91 -1.37 -5.67
CA ALA A 145 -2.25 -0.83 -5.84
C ALA A 145 -2.67 -0.88 -7.31
N THR A 146 -3.96 -0.90 -7.56
CA THR A 146 -4.56 -0.86 -8.89
C THR A 146 -5.42 0.39 -9.07
N PRO A 147 -5.48 1.00 -10.27
CA PRO A 147 -6.44 2.06 -10.59
C PRO A 147 -7.87 1.50 -10.57
N GLU A 148 -8.82 2.31 -10.10
CA GLU A 148 -10.25 1.92 -10.10
C GLU A 148 -10.77 1.57 -11.51
N ASN A 149 -10.37 2.35 -12.51
CA ASN A 149 -10.78 2.17 -13.90
C ASN A 149 -9.99 1.07 -14.64
N LYS A 150 -8.95 0.48 -14.02
CA LYS A 150 -8.12 -0.56 -14.61
C LYS A 150 -7.62 -1.53 -13.54
N PRO A 151 -8.49 -2.31 -12.90
CA PRO A 151 -8.16 -3.12 -11.72
C PRO A 151 -7.18 -4.27 -11.99
N THR A 152 -6.92 -4.60 -13.26
CA THR A 152 -5.92 -5.61 -13.64
C THR A 152 -4.51 -5.04 -13.85
N TYR A 153 -4.35 -3.71 -13.78
CA TYR A 153 -3.05 -3.07 -13.95
C TYR A 153 -2.46 -2.69 -12.59
N ILE A 154 -1.35 -3.29 -12.22
CA ILE A 154 -0.76 -3.18 -10.89
C ILE A 154 0.40 -2.18 -10.89
N TYR A 155 0.40 -1.29 -9.90
CA TYR A 155 1.54 -0.42 -9.56
C TYR A 155 2.20 -0.94 -8.29
N TRP A 156 3.50 -1.17 -8.36
CA TRP A 156 4.30 -1.73 -7.29
C TRP A 156 5.26 -0.68 -6.70
N ALA A 157 5.43 -0.69 -5.41
CA ALA A 157 6.48 0.05 -4.74
C ALA A 157 7.15 -0.82 -3.67
N MET A 158 8.46 -0.75 -3.58
CA MET A 158 9.26 -1.36 -2.52
C MET A 158 10.14 -0.29 -1.88
N MET A 159 10.10 -0.21 -0.57
CA MET A 159 11.01 0.60 0.24
C MET A 159 12.01 -0.32 0.91
N LEU A 160 13.27 0.11 0.96
CA LEU A 160 14.36 -0.58 1.64
C LEU A 160 15.01 0.36 2.64
N GLY A 161 15.45 -0.15 3.78
CA GLY A 161 16.07 0.65 4.84
C GLY A 161 16.71 -0.18 5.94
N LEU A 162 17.21 0.54 6.97
CA LEU A 162 17.70 -0.03 8.24
C LEU A 162 16.56 -0.34 9.18
#